data_c2aa8610669d1c7871537be3011a74f7
#
_entry.id   c2aa8610669d1c7871537be3011a74f7
#
_cell.length_a   1.000
_cell.length_b   1.000
_cell.length_c   1.000
_cell.angle_alpha   90.00
_cell.angle_beta   90.00
_cell.angle_gamma   90.00
#
_symmetry.space_group_name_H-M   'P 1'
#
loop_
_entity.id
_entity.type
_entity.pdbx_description
1 polymer ?
#
loop_
_entity_poly.entity_id
_entity_poly.type
_entity_poly.pdbx_seq_one_letter_code
_entity_poly.pdbx_strand_id
1 'polypeptide(L)'
;IVRLSGAQKNVQNATSFLEVQDGVLSSAGKILNRMIELKGLSDDVMKNSSDTENYNREFKDLQMQVYDMAALKFNGVSLFATTTTRTGSTQAVFDNLNQVLTSDNTVSVFVSAEGNTGPIVSVNKSLLLSALTIDAANLTTGKAYGNGLNSSYTGSTGNTEMTFGAEDSTKTINLSDISVGVFTQAIQNIATLRAANGASMSRLRFAGDEMALQKTNLQAANGRIIDVDIAEESTRLAKYNVLVQASASMLAQANASSDIALMLIR
;
A
#
# COMPACT_ATOMS: atom_id res chain seq x y z
N ILE A 1 -23.18 5.06 -4.83
CA ILE A 1 -22.37 5.03 -6.05
C ILE A 1 -21.16 5.98 -5.91
N VAL A 2 -21.37 7.27 -5.59
CA VAL A 2 -20.27 8.27 -5.47
C VAL A 2 -19.28 7.88 -4.37
N ARG A 3 -19.76 7.48 -3.19
CA ARG A 3 -18.92 7.01 -2.08
C ARG A 3 -18.07 5.79 -2.46
N LEU A 4 -18.66 4.84 -3.19
CA LEU A 4 -17.98 3.65 -3.67
C LEU A 4 -16.89 4.00 -4.71
N SER A 5 -17.15 4.98 -5.57
CA SER A 5 -16.13 5.51 -6.49
C SER A 5 -14.96 6.18 -5.74
N GLY A 6 -15.23 6.85 -4.61
CA GLY A 6 -14.19 7.37 -3.72
C GLY A 6 -13.36 6.25 -3.10
N ALA A 7 -14.00 5.20 -2.60
CA ALA A 7 -13.30 4.03 -2.05
C ALA A 7 -12.43 3.32 -3.10
N GLN A 8 -12.91 3.20 -4.35
CA GLN A 8 -12.09 2.66 -5.45
C GLN A 8 -10.82 3.48 -5.70
N LYS A 9 -10.91 4.82 -5.66
CA LYS A 9 -9.74 5.69 -5.78
C LYS A 9 -8.76 5.49 -4.60
N ASN A 10 -9.28 5.29 -3.38
CA ASN A 10 -8.44 5.00 -2.23
C ASN A 10 -7.65 3.69 -2.42
N VAL A 11 -8.30 2.66 -2.96
CA VAL A 11 -7.63 1.37 -3.27
C VAL A 11 -6.57 1.56 -4.35
N GLN A 12 -6.84 2.33 -5.41
CA GLN A 12 -5.84 2.64 -6.44
C GLN A 12 -4.61 3.37 -5.86
N ASN A 13 -4.84 4.38 -5.01
CA ASN A 13 -3.75 5.10 -4.34
C ASN A 13 -2.94 4.18 -3.42
N ALA A 14 -3.61 3.29 -2.67
CA ALA A 14 -2.94 2.32 -1.81
C ALA A 14 -2.14 1.28 -2.62
N THR A 15 -2.65 0.86 -3.77
CA THR A 15 -1.91 -0.03 -4.68
C THR A 15 -0.66 0.66 -5.22
N SER A 16 -0.76 1.92 -5.65
CA SER A 16 0.40 2.70 -6.10
C SER A 16 1.42 2.92 -4.97
N PHE A 17 0.96 3.14 -3.74
CA PHE A 17 1.84 3.21 -2.56
C PHE A 17 2.65 1.92 -2.40
N LEU A 18 2.00 0.75 -2.49
CA LEU A 18 2.64 -0.56 -2.36
C LEU A 18 3.58 -0.87 -3.54
N GLU A 19 3.24 -0.45 -4.76
CA GLU A 19 4.09 -0.60 -5.93
C GLU A 19 5.39 0.20 -5.80
N VAL A 20 5.30 1.45 -5.34
CA VAL A 20 6.48 2.27 -5.04
C VAL A 20 7.31 1.64 -3.92
N GLN A 21 6.67 1.17 -2.85
CA GLN A 21 7.33 0.49 -1.75
C GLN A 21 8.06 -0.77 -2.22
N ASP A 22 7.46 -1.61 -3.06
CA ASP A 22 8.12 -2.80 -3.63
C ASP A 22 9.29 -2.42 -4.54
N GLY A 23 9.16 -1.36 -5.32
CA GLY A 23 10.24 -0.82 -6.16
C GLY A 23 11.46 -0.42 -5.33
N VAL A 24 11.25 0.25 -4.19
CA VAL A 24 12.33 0.62 -3.26
C VAL A 24 12.93 -0.62 -2.60
N LEU A 25 12.12 -1.58 -2.15
CA LEU A 25 12.61 -2.85 -1.60
C LEU A 25 13.44 -3.65 -2.62
N SER A 26 13.02 -3.66 -3.88
CA SER A 26 13.77 -4.27 -4.97
C SER A 26 15.14 -3.58 -5.18
N SER A 27 15.17 -2.25 -5.10
CA SER A 27 16.41 -1.48 -5.22
C SER A 27 17.34 -1.72 -4.03
N ALA A 28 16.81 -1.80 -2.81
CA ALA A 28 17.57 -2.17 -1.62
C ALA A 28 18.19 -3.57 -1.77
N GLY A 29 17.46 -4.54 -2.33
CA GLY A 29 18.00 -5.86 -2.64
C GLY A 29 19.15 -5.83 -3.64
N LYS A 30 19.09 -4.95 -4.66
CA LYS A 30 20.22 -4.76 -5.60
C LYS A 30 21.45 -4.16 -4.93
N ILE A 31 21.25 -3.21 -4.02
CA ILE A 31 22.35 -2.63 -3.22
C ILE A 31 22.99 -3.70 -2.34
N LEU A 32 22.21 -4.53 -1.66
CA LEU A 32 22.74 -5.64 -0.87
C LEU A 32 23.56 -6.63 -1.71
N ASN A 33 23.10 -6.96 -2.92
CA ASN A 33 23.88 -7.80 -3.85
C ASN A 33 25.20 -7.15 -4.23
N ARG A 34 25.23 -5.83 -4.45
CA ARG A 34 26.48 -5.10 -4.67
C ARG A 34 27.40 -5.13 -3.45
N MET A 35 26.83 -4.99 -2.25
CA MET A 35 27.59 -5.11 -1.01
C MET A 35 28.22 -6.50 -0.84
N ILE A 36 27.53 -7.58 -1.23
CA ILE A 36 28.06 -8.96 -1.23
C ILE A 36 29.21 -9.08 -2.22
N GLU A 37 29.06 -8.51 -3.41
CA GLU A 37 30.12 -8.51 -4.41
C GLU A 37 31.38 -7.81 -3.90
N LEU A 38 31.22 -6.63 -3.27
CA LEU A 38 32.33 -5.90 -2.65
C LEU A 38 33.01 -6.72 -1.54
N LYS A 39 32.21 -7.46 -0.74
CA LYS A 39 32.73 -8.37 0.27
C LYS A 39 33.57 -9.47 -0.36
N GLY A 40 33.09 -10.12 -1.42
CA GLY A 40 33.86 -11.15 -2.15
C GLY A 40 35.14 -10.60 -2.75
N LEU A 41 35.12 -9.37 -3.30
CA LEU A 41 36.33 -8.71 -3.82
C LEU A 41 37.32 -8.32 -2.70
N SER A 42 36.80 -7.92 -1.54
CA SER A 42 37.64 -7.56 -0.38
C SER A 42 38.31 -8.75 0.28
N ASP A 43 37.69 -9.94 0.19
CA ASP A 43 38.25 -11.19 0.78
C ASP A 43 39.26 -11.86 -0.15
N ASP A 44 39.51 -11.33 -1.35
CA ASP A 44 40.48 -11.85 -2.31
C ASP A 44 41.91 -11.57 -1.81
N VAL A 45 42.67 -12.63 -1.60
CA VAL A 45 44.06 -12.61 -1.10
C VAL A 45 45.05 -11.92 -2.05
N MET A 46 44.63 -11.72 -3.33
CA MET A 46 45.48 -11.07 -4.34
C MET A 46 45.32 -9.55 -4.35
N LYS A 47 44.44 -8.99 -3.51
CA LYS A 47 44.18 -7.54 -3.43
C LYS A 47 45.14 -6.86 -2.44
N ASN A 48 45.50 -5.62 -2.76
CA ASN A 48 46.30 -4.80 -1.85
C ASN A 48 45.38 -4.02 -0.87
N SER A 49 45.98 -3.43 0.17
CA SER A 49 45.27 -2.68 1.19
C SER A 49 44.54 -1.46 0.63
N SER A 50 45.05 -0.85 -0.43
CA SER A 50 44.40 0.32 -1.08
C SER A 50 43.10 -0.10 -1.81
N ASP A 51 43.12 -1.26 -2.49
CA ASP A 51 41.92 -1.80 -3.15
C ASP A 51 40.84 -2.12 -2.11
N THR A 52 41.18 -2.80 -1.04
CA THR A 52 40.29 -3.16 0.06
C THR A 52 39.68 -1.91 0.71
N GLU A 53 40.47 -0.84 0.88
CA GLU A 53 39.99 0.42 1.43
C GLU A 53 39.00 1.10 0.46
N ASN A 54 39.22 1.05 -0.84
CA ASN A 54 38.30 1.58 -1.83
C ASN A 54 36.95 0.81 -1.82
N TYR A 55 36.99 -0.51 -1.73
CA TYR A 55 35.78 -1.33 -1.58
C TYR A 55 35.04 -1.00 -0.28
N ASN A 56 35.74 -0.78 0.81
CA ASN A 56 35.16 -0.40 2.07
C ASN A 56 34.50 1.00 2.02
N ARG A 57 35.06 1.95 1.28
CA ARG A 57 34.46 3.26 1.05
C ARG A 57 33.16 3.15 0.27
N GLU A 58 33.18 2.43 -0.87
CA GLU A 58 31.95 2.18 -1.64
C GLU A 58 30.89 1.50 -0.77
N PHE A 59 31.28 0.52 0.03
CA PHE A 59 30.38 -0.16 0.96
C PHE A 59 29.72 0.79 1.99
N LYS A 60 30.50 1.73 2.54
CA LYS A 60 29.96 2.75 3.46
C LYS A 60 28.97 3.70 2.78
N ASP A 61 29.28 4.11 1.55
CA ASP A 61 28.38 4.96 0.78
C ASP A 61 27.05 4.24 0.47
N LEU A 62 27.11 2.95 0.17
CA LEU A 62 25.91 2.13 -0.05
C LEU A 62 25.08 1.96 1.23
N GLN A 63 25.70 1.91 2.43
CA GLN A 63 24.98 1.89 3.70
C GLN A 63 24.17 3.20 3.91
N MET A 64 24.76 4.34 3.63
CA MET A 64 24.07 5.63 3.70
C MET A 64 22.94 5.70 2.67
N GLN A 65 23.16 5.23 1.46
CA GLN A 65 22.12 5.16 0.41
C GLN A 65 20.92 4.33 0.84
N VAL A 66 21.12 3.19 1.50
CA VAL A 66 20.01 2.36 1.98
C VAL A 66 19.25 3.04 3.11
N TYR A 67 19.94 3.78 3.98
CA TYR A 67 19.28 4.58 5.01
C TYR A 67 18.40 5.67 4.42
N ASP A 68 18.91 6.41 3.43
CA ASP A 68 18.15 7.45 2.73
C ASP A 68 16.90 6.88 2.04
N MET A 69 17.01 5.67 1.48
CA MET A 69 15.87 4.97 0.89
C MET A 69 14.78 4.65 1.93
N ALA A 70 15.16 4.36 3.17
CA ALA A 70 14.20 4.12 4.25
C ALA A 70 13.44 5.39 4.68
N ALA A 71 13.97 6.57 4.40
CA ALA A 71 13.34 7.87 4.69
C ALA A 71 12.37 8.35 3.60
N LEU A 72 12.23 7.62 2.49
CA LEU A 72 11.37 7.99 1.37
C LEU A 72 9.90 8.05 1.75
N LYS A 73 9.20 9.01 1.16
CA LYS A 73 7.77 9.26 1.38
C LYS A 73 7.01 9.21 0.05
N PHE A 74 5.80 8.71 0.10
CA PHE A 74 4.84 8.78 -0.99
C PHE A 74 3.71 9.72 -0.60
N ASN A 75 3.54 10.82 -1.33
CA ASN A 75 2.51 11.83 -1.05
C ASN A 75 2.47 12.29 0.43
N GLY A 76 3.64 12.49 1.04
CA GLY A 76 3.78 12.91 2.44
C GLY A 76 3.68 11.78 3.47
N VAL A 77 3.26 10.58 3.08
CA VAL A 77 3.20 9.39 3.94
C VAL A 77 4.51 8.62 3.81
N SER A 78 5.14 8.26 4.94
CA SER A 78 6.35 7.43 4.95
C SER A 78 6.04 6.05 4.34
N LEU A 79 6.88 5.62 3.40
CA LEU A 79 6.80 4.28 2.82
C LEU A 79 7.19 3.19 3.81
N PHE A 80 8.13 3.51 4.70
CA PHE A 80 8.70 2.57 5.66
C PHE A 80 8.42 3.04 7.09
N ALA A 81 8.30 2.08 7.98
CA ALA A 81 8.23 2.36 9.41
C ALA A 81 9.64 2.58 9.95
N THR A 82 9.81 3.64 10.73
CA THR A 82 11.11 4.04 11.28
C THR A 82 11.49 3.28 12.53
N THR A 83 10.50 2.77 13.28
CA THR A 83 10.74 2.02 14.52
C THR A 83 9.67 0.97 14.75
N THR A 84 10.09 -0.25 15.10
CA THR A 84 9.24 -1.20 15.80
C THR A 84 9.62 -1.13 17.27
N THR A 85 8.76 -0.57 18.11
CA THR A 85 8.92 -0.69 19.56
C THR A 85 8.53 -2.10 19.98
N ARG A 86 9.53 -2.96 20.17
CA ARG A 86 9.35 -4.15 20.99
C ARG A 86 9.44 -3.70 22.45
N THR A 87 8.44 -4.02 23.26
CA THR A 87 8.46 -3.72 24.70
C THR A 87 9.71 -4.33 25.32
N GLY A 88 10.66 -3.49 25.75
CA GLY A 88 11.89 -3.91 26.44
C GLY A 88 13.17 -3.96 25.61
N SER A 89 13.14 -3.59 24.31
CA SER A 89 14.35 -3.44 23.48
C SER A 89 14.34 -2.09 22.77
N THR A 90 15.49 -1.46 22.73
CA THR A 90 15.67 -0.13 22.13
C THR A 90 15.76 -0.13 20.61
N GLN A 91 15.95 -1.29 19.99
CA GLN A 91 15.89 -1.47 18.52
C GLN A 91 15.23 -2.79 18.16
N ALA A 92 14.39 -2.76 17.16
CA ALA A 92 13.69 -3.95 16.71
C ALA A 92 14.52 -4.70 15.69
N VAL A 93 15.09 -5.80 16.12
CA VAL A 93 15.58 -6.85 15.23
C VAL A 93 14.40 -7.42 14.44
N PHE A 94 14.60 -7.65 13.16
CA PHE A 94 13.60 -8.27 12.31
C PHE A 94 13.33 -9.70 12.77
N ASP A 95 12.14 -9.93 13.29
CA ASP A 95 11.64 -11.25 13.65
C ASP A 95 10.50 -11.63 12.74
N ASN A 96 10.65 -12.69 11.95
CA ASN A 96 9.61 -13.23 11.06
C ASN A 96 8.33 -13.63 11.80
N LEU A 97 8.42 -13.89 13.11
CA LEU A 97 7.31 -14.39 13.92
C LEU A 97 6.57 -13.27 14.66
N ASN A 98 7.20 -12.13 14.86
CA ASN A 98 6.68 -10.99 15.62
C ASN A 98 6.72 -9.69 14.81
N GLN A 99 6.18 -9.69 13.61
CA GLN A 99 5.75 -8.43 13.00
C GLN A 99 4.60 -7.89 13.87
N VAL A 100 4.93 -7.31 15.00
CA VAL A 100 3.96 -6.57 15.80
C VAL A 100 3.61 -5.34 14.97
N LEU A 101 2.54 -5.49 14.22
CA LEU A 101 1.89 -4.42 13.50
C LEU A 101 1.29 -3.47 14.54
N THR A 102 2.10 -2.56 15.05
CA THR A 102 1.56 -1.44 15.82
C THR A 102 0.78 -0.54 14.89
N SER A 103 -0.20 0.15 15.38
CA SER A 103 -1.04 1.08 14.60
C SER A 103 -0.21 2.10 13.80
N ASP A 104 0.99 2.43 14.26
CA ASP A 104 1.91 3.37 13.61
C ASP A 104 2.58 2.79 12.35
N ASN A 105 2.58 1.47 12.20
CA ASN A 105 3.19 0.76 11.07
C ASN A 105 2.16 0.36 10.00
N THR A 106 0.93 0.77 10.14
CA THR A 106 -0.14 0.47 9.19
C THR A 106 -0.80 1.73 8.66
N VAL A 107 -1.22 1.66 7.40
CA VAL A 107 -2.10 2.64 6.77
C VAL A 107 -3.44 1.97 6.52
N SER A 108 -4.50 2.51 7.11
CA SER A 108 -5.85 1.99 6.95
C SER A 108 -6.46 2.49 5.64
N VAL A 109 -6.81 1.59 4.76
CA VAL A 109 -7.47 1.88 3.49
C VAL A 109 -8.95 1.54 3.61
N PHE A 110 -9.82 2.53 3.45
CA PHE A 110 -11.26 2.33 3.48
C PHE A 110 -11.72 1.74 2.13
N VAL A 111 -12.26 0.53 2.19
CA VAL A 111 -12.68 -0.27 1.02
C VAL A 111 -14.20 -0.41 0.91
N SER A 112 -14.96 0.48 1.54
CA SER A 112 -16.42 0.45 1.50
C SER A 112 -17.02 1.85 1.36
N ALA A 113 -18.30 1.88 0.99
CA ALA A 113 -19.08 3.12 0.94
C ALA A 113 -19.35 3.72 2.34
N GLU A 114 -19.14 2.96 3.41
CA GLU A 114 -19.39 3.34 4.80
C GLU A 114 -18.24 4.14 5.43
N GLY A 115 -17.07 4.20 4.76
CA GLY A 115 -15.89 4.91 5.25
C GLY A 115 -15.26 4.22 6.45
N ASN A 116 -15.03 4.96 7.53
CA ASN A 116 -14.34 4.45 8.74
C ASN A 116 -15.17 3.46 9.59
N THR A 117 -16.47 3.35 9.34
CA THR A 117 -17.35 2.38 10.01
C THR A 117 -17.48 1.07 9.25
N GLY A 118 -17.02 1.03 8.00
CA GLY A 118 -17.07 -0.15 7.15
C GLY A 118 -15.78 -0.96 7.14
N PRO A 119 -15.70 -1.98 6.26
CA PRO A 119 -14.49 -2.79 6.09
C PRO A 119 -13.27 -1.95 5.74
N ILE A 120 -12.14 -2.30 6.37
CA ILE A 120 -10.85 -1.63 6.20
C ILE A 120 -9.81 -2.66 5.79
N VAL A 121 -8.96 -2.33 4.85
CA VAL A 121 -7.75 -3.09 4.56
C VAL A 121 -6.56 -2.34 5.14
N SER A 122 -5.92 -2.92 6.13
CA SER A 122 -4.68 -2.38 6.69
C SER A 122 -3.51 -2.74 5.78
N VAL A 123 -2.79 -1.74 5.33
CA VAL A 123 -1.58 -1.84 4.53
C VAL A 123 -0.38 -1.58 5.43
N ASN A 124 0.60 -2.47 5.40
CA ASN A 124 1.78 -2.35 6.24
C ASN A 124 2.80 -1.40 5.62
N LYS A 125 3.33 -0.50 6.42
CA LYS A 125 4.59 0.17 6.11
C LYS A 125 5.69 -0.84 6.36
N SER A 126 6.43 -1.22 5.33
CA SER A 126 7.50 -2.21 5.47
C SER A 126 8.60 -1.71 6.40
N LEU A 127 9.19 -2.63 7.16
CA LEU A 127 10.22 -2.36 8.17
C LEU A 127 11.61 -2.50 7.54
N LEU A 128 11.97 -1.64 6.58
CA LEU A 128 13.23 -1.77 5.83
C LEU A 128 14.45 -1.73 6.74
N LEU A 129 14.57 -0.74 7.61
CA LEU A 129 15.73 -0.65 8.53
C LEU A 129 15.78 -1.82 9.50
N SER A 130 14.63 -2.30 9.99
CA SER A 130 14.58 -3.48 10.85
C SER A 130 15.03 -4.75 10.11
N ALA A 131 14.61 -4.92 8.84
CA ALA A 131 15.04 -6.05 8.01
C ALA A 131 16.56 -6.08 7.77
N LEU A 132 17.20 -4.93 7.83
CA LEU A 132 18.64 -4.74 7.68
C LEU A 132 19.39 -4.69 9.02
N THR A 133 18.68 -4.79 10.13
CA THR A 133 19.25 -4.81 11.48
C THR A 133 19.31 -6.25 11.99
N ILE A 134 20.51 -6.71 12.32
CA ILE A 134 20.79 -8.08 12.73
C ILE A 134 21.35 -8.07 14.13
N ASP A 135 20.85 -8.94 14.99
CA ASP A 135 21.35 -9.09 16.36
C ASP A 135 22.70 -9.80 16.38
N ALA A 136 23.73 -9.10 16.79
CA ALA A 136 25.08 -9.64 16.92
C ALA A 136 25.19 -10.76 17.99
N ALA A 137 24.31 -10.76 18.99
CA ALA A 137 24.29 -11.82 20.02
C ALA A 137 23.93 -13.19 19.42
N ASN A 138 23.08 -13.21 18.39
CA ASN A 138 22.76 -14.43 17.64
C ASN A 138 23.89 -14.87 16.70
N LEU A 139 24.85 -14.02 16.41
CA LEU A 139 25.99 -14.29 15.55
C LEU A 139 27.14 -15.00 16.31
N THR A 140 27.23 -14.77 17.62
CA THR A 140 28.28 -15.37 18.48
C THR A 140 27.98 -16.82 18.93
N THR A 141 26.73 -17.28 18.83
CA THR A 141 26.26 -18.59 19.31
C THR A 141 26.28 -19.69 18.25
N GLY A 142 27.08 -19.59 17.21
CA GLY A 142 27.30 -20.67 16.23
C GLY A 142 26.14 -20.97 15.28
N LYS A 143 25.12 -20.14 15.21
CA LYS A 143 24.07 -20.25 14.21
C LYS A 143 24.47 -19.52 12.94
N ALA A 144 24.55 -20.26 11.85
CA ALA A 144 24.51 -19.95 10.41
C ALA A 144 25.12 -18.65 9.83
N TYR A 145 25.51 -17.68 10.63
CA TYR A 145 25.93 -16.35 10.18
C TYR A 145 27.45 -16.17 10.06
N GLY A 146 28.21 -17.23 10.31
CA GLY A 146 29.69 -17.21 10.23
C GLY A 146 30.35 -16.42 11.36
N ASN A 147 31.55 -16.85 11.74
CA ASN A 147 32.38 -16.30 12.84
C ASN A 147 32.97 -14.90 12.55
N GLY A 148 32.27 -14.04 11.81
CA GLY A 148 32.84 -12.84 11.22
C GLY A 148 32.51 -11.52 11.91
N LEU A 149 31.74 -11.51 13.00
CA LEU A 149 31.58 -10.28 13.76
C LEU A 149 32.63 -10.27 14.89
N ASN A 150 33.53 -9.31 14.77
CA ASN A 150 34.44 -9.00 15.84
C ASN A 150 33.62 -8.59 17.08
N SER A 151 33.84 -9.25 18.22
CA SER A 151 33.19 -8.96 19.52
C SER A 151 33.38 -7.51 20.00
N SER A 152 34.04 -6.68 19.22
CA SER A 152 34.30 -5.26 19.51
C SER A 152 33.24 -4.31 18.91
N TYR A 153 32.26 -4.81 18.13
CA TYR A 153 31.17 -3.98 17.69
C TYR A 153 30.07 -3.90 18.76
N THR A 154 30.40 -3.19 19.82
CA THR A 154 29.38 -2.63 20.70
C THR A 154 28.87 -1.38 20.00
N GLY A 155 27.64 -1.44 19.47
CA GLY A 155 26.93 -0.25 19.04
C GLY A 155 26.99 0.81 20.16
N SER A 156 26.91 2.06 19.82
CA SER A 156 27.17 3.25 20.64
C SER A 156 26.49 3.31 22.03
N THR A 157 25.77 2.26 22.45
CA THR A 157 25.03 2.21 23.73
C THR A 157 24.96 0.79 24.34
N GLY A 158 25.94 -0.09 24.10
CA GLY A 158 25.91 -1.44 24.65
C GLY A 158 24.94 -2.41 23.98
N ASN A 159 24.38 -2.04 22.86
CA ASN A 159 23.52 -2.90 22.04
C ASN A 159 24.36 -3.75 21.09
N THR A 160 24.04 -5.03 21.03
CA THR A 160 24.64 -6.02 20.13
C THR A 160 24.05 -6.00 18.72
N GLU A 161 23.30 -4.99 18.38
CA GLU A 161 22.57 -4.86 17.11
C GLU A 161 23.42 -4.15 16.05
N MET A 162 23.45 -4.71 14.86
CA MET A 162 24.15 -4.18 13.70
C MET A 162 23.13 -3.89 12.58
N THR A 163 23.20 -2.70 12.00
CA THR A 163 22.34 -2.33 10.85
C THR A 163 23.16 -2.04 9.61
N PHE A 164 22.67 -2.48 8.45
CA PHE A 164 23.22 -2.11 7.14
C PHE A 164 22.83 -0.70 6.70
N GLY A 165 21.91 -0.03 7.38
CA GLY A 165 21.57 1.35 7.09
C GLY A 165 22.25 2.28 8.06
N ALA A 166 23.08 3.21 7.59
CA ALA A 166 23.80 4.18 8.41
C ALA A 166 23.37 5.60 8.08
N GLU A 167 23.01 6.37 9.10
CA GLU A 167 22.59 7.77 8.97
C GLU A 167 23.73 8.67 8.49
N ASP A 168 24.95 8.37 8.91
CA ASP A 168 26.15 9.11 8.57
C ASP A 168 27.39 8.20 8.51
N SER A 169 28.49 8.73 8.03
CA SER A 169 29.76 8.00 7.88
C SER A 169 30.36 7.48 9.20
N THR A 170 29.97 8.05 10.35
CA THR A 170 30.48 7.64 11.67
C THR A 170 29.77 6.40 12.22
N LYS A 171 28.56 6.13 11.72
CA LYS A 171 27.73 4.98 12.10
C LYS A 171 27.88 3.79 11.14
N THR A 172 28.67 3.94 10.08
CA THR A 172 28.90 2.89 9.09
C THR A 172 29.75 1.75 9.67
N ILE A 173 29.48 0.55 9.19
CA ILE A 173 30.24 -0.67 9.53
C ILE A 173 31.29 -0.88 8.46
N ASN A 174 32.44 -1.48 8.84
CA ASN A 174 33.46 -1.85 7.85
C ASN A 174 33.14 -3.21 7.22
N LEU A 175 33.58 -3.36 5.99
CA LEU A 175 33.38 -4.58 5.21
C LEU A 175 34.07 -5.79 5.83
N SER A 176 35.20 -5.58 6.56
CA SER A 176 35.93 -6.61 7.30
C SER A 176 35.13 -7.21 8.47
N ASP A 177 34.17 -6.46 9.01
CA ASP A 177 33.46 -6.81 10.25
C ASP A 177 32.24 -7.70 9.99
N ILE A 178 31.92 -7.94 8.71
CA ILE A 178 30.70 -8.62 8.29
C ILE A 178 31.03 -9.92 7.53
N SER A 179 30.28 -10.98 7.80
CA SER A 179 30.32 -12.21 7.02
C SER A 179 29.25 -12.22 5.91
N VAL A 180 29.49 -13.01 4.86
CA VAL A 180 28.54 -13.20 3.76
C VAL A 180 27.19 -13.73 4.23
N GLY A 181 27.16 -14.53 5.31
CA GLY A 181 25.91 -15.06 5.87
C GLY A 181 24.96 -13.98 6.37
N VAL A 182 25.49 -12.86 6.88
CA VAL A 182 24.70 -11.72 7.36
C VAL A 182 23.98 -11.03 6.19
N PHE A 183 24.64 -10.86 5.05
CA PHE A 183 24.02 -10.34 3.84
C PHE A 183 22.91 -11.25 3.30
N THR A 184 23.14 -12.57 3.36
CA THR A 184 22.13 -13.55 2.93
C THR A 184 20.87 -13.42 3.79
N GLN A 185 21.02 -13.26 5.10
CA GLN A 185 19.89 -13.02 5.99
C GLN A 185 19.15 -11.71 5.67
N ALA A 186 19.89 -10.63 5.44
CA ALA A 186 19.29 -9.36 5.08
C ALA A 186 18.47 -9.45 3.76
N ILE A 187 18.99 -10.17 2.76
CA ILE A 187 18.25 -10.43 1.50
C ILE A 187 16.99 -11.25 1.76
N GLN A 188 17.06 -12.29 2.59
CA GLN A 188 15.90 -13.09 2.96
C GLN A 188 14.84 -12.25 3.68
N ASN A 189 15.26 -11.37 4.57
CA ASN A 189 14.38 -10.44 5.26
C ASN A 189 13.68 -9.50 4.27
N ILE A 190 14.40 -8.93 3.30
CA ILE A 190 13.79 -8.10 2.23
C ILE A 190 12.82 -8.92 1.38
N ALA A 191 13.16 -10.16 1.04
CA ALA A 191 12.26 -11.04 0.29
C ALA A 191 10.95 -11.29 1.06
N THR A 192 11.03 -11.46 2.38
CA THR A 192 9.85 -11.60 3.26
C THR A 192 9.00 -10.33 3.26
N LEU A 193 9.62 -9.14 3.34
CA LEU A 193 8.89 -7.87 3.26
C LEU A 193 8.18 -7.71 1.90
N ARG A 194 8.84 -8.08 0.81
CA ARG A 194 8.25 -8.05 -0.53
C ARG A 194 7.09 -9.03 -0.67
N ALA A 195 7.21 -10.22 -0.07
CA ALA A 195 6.11 -11.20 -0.06
C ALA A 195 4.89 -10.65 0.71
N ALA A 196 5.10 -10.03 1.87
CA ALA A 196 4.05 -9.38 2.66
C ALA A 196 3.39 -8.21 1.90
N ASN A 197 4.21 -7.44 1.17
CA ASN A 197 3.74 -6.37 0.30
C ASN A 197 2.85 -6.92 -0.84
N GLY A 198 3.31 -7.97 -1.52
CA GLY A 198 2.54 -8.65 -2.57
C GLY A 198 1.21 -9.21 -2.06
N ALA A 199 1.19 -9.79 -0.86
CA ALA A 199 -0.05 -10.25 -0.23
C ALA A 199 -1.03 -9.09 0.03
N SER A 200 -0.54 -7.95 0.49
CA SER A 200 -1.35 -6.74 0.70
C SER A 200 -1.90 -6.19 -0.62
N MET A 201 -1.09 -6.19 -1.68
CA MET A 201 -1.53 -5.81 -3.04
C MET A 201 -2.65 -6.74 -3.55
N SER A 202 -2.52 -8.05 -3.35
CA SER A 202 -3.56 -9.02 -3.75
C SER A 202 -4.87 -8.77 -3.00
N ARG A 203 -4.82 -8.51 -1.69
CA ARG A 203 -6.00 -8.17 -0.89
C ARG A 203 -6.68 -6.89 -1.38
N LEU A 204 -5.92 -5.87 -1.73
CA LEU A 204 -6.47 -4.62 -2.27
C LEU A 204 -7.10 -4.82 -3.64
N ARG A 205 -6.51 -5.65 -4.51
CA ARG A 205 -7.09 -6.00 -5.82
C ARG A 205 -8.44 -6.68 -5.65
N PHE A 206 -8.53 -7.72 -4.80
CA PHE A 206 -9.81 -8.37 -4.51
C PHE A 206 -10.85 -7.39 -3.96
N ALA A 207 -10.47 -6.50 -3.05
CA ALA A 207 -11.38 -5.48 -2.55
C ALA A 207 -11.82 -4.50 -3.65
N GLY A 208 -10.92 -4.15 -4.57
CA GLY A 208 -11.21 -3.32 -5.73
C GLY A 208 -12.21 -3.96 -6.68
N ASP A 209 -12.03 -5.24 -6.98
CA ASP A 209 -12.92 -6.03 -7.85
C ASP A 209 -14.32 -6.16 -7.23
N GLU A 210 -14.40 -6.45 -5.94
CA GLU A 210 -15.67 -6.51 -5.20
C GLU A 210 -16.41 -5.16 -5.24
N MET A 211 -15.70 -4.05 -5.03
CA MET A 211 -16.30 -2.73 -5.14
C MET A 211 -16.76 -2.39 -6.57
N ALA A 212 -16.05 -2.86 -7.59
CA ALA A 212 -16.46 -2.68 -8.98
C ALA A 212 -17.78 -3.43 -9.26
N LEU A 213 -17.90 -4.67 -8.78
CA LEU A 213 -19.12 -5.47 -8.88
C LEU A 213 -20.29 -4.82 -8.14
N GLN A 214 -20.08 -4.38 -6.89
CA GLN A 214 -21.08 -3.66 -6.10
C GLN A 214 -21.53 -2.40 -6.79
N LYS A 215 -20.60 -1.62 -7.37
CA LYS A 215 -20.92 -0.40 -8.11
C LYS A 215 -21.82 -0.69 -9.31
N THR A 216 -21.50 -1.72 -10.09
CA THR A 216 -22.32 -2.13 -11.25
C THR A 216 -23.71 -2.55 -10.81
N ASN A 217 -23.84 -3.34 -9.75
CA ASN A 217 -25.13 -3.76 -9.20
C ASN A 217 -25.96 -2.56 -8.70
N LEU A 218 -25.31 -1.62 -8.01
CA LEU A 218 -25.97 -0.39 -7.55
C LEU A 218 -26.39 0.52 -8.71
N GLN A 219 -25.63 0.58 -9.79
CA GLN A 219 -25.99 1.32 -11.00
C GLN A 219 -27.20 0.70 -11.67
N ALA A 220 -27.23 -0.63 -11.81
CA ALA A 220 -28.37 -1.35 -12.37
C ALA A 220 -29.63 -1.20 -11.50
N ALA A 221 -29.49 -1.28 -10.17
CA ALA A 221 -30.61 -1.05 -9.26
C ALA A 221 -31.10 0.39 -9.33
N ASN A 222 -30.21 1.37 -9.40
CA ASN A 222 -30.55 2.76 -9.55
C ASN A 222 -31.28 3.04 -10.88
N GLY A 223 -30.83 2.43 -11.98
CA GLY A 223 -31.53 2.51 -13.27
C GLY A 223 -32.96 1.98 -13.15
N ARG A 224 -33.17 0.80 -12.54
CA ARG A 224 -34.51 0.24 -12.35
C ARG A 224 -35.47 1.11 -11.53
N ILE A 225 -34.92 1.96 -10.66
CA ILE A 225 -35.73 2.87 -9.81
C ILE A 225 -36.02 4.19 -10.53
N ILE A 226 -35.03 4.70 -11.25
CA ILE A 226 -35.13 6.05 -11.90
C ILE A 226 -35.66 5.98 -13.29
N ASP A 227 -35.33 4.93 -14.05
CA ASP A 227 -35.75 4.79 -15.43
C ASP A 227 -37.24 4.43 -15.47
N VAL A 228 -38.05 5.37 -15.93
CA VAL A 228 -39.46 5.16 -16.18
C VAL A 228 -39.62 4.24 -17.39
N ASP A 229 -40.52 3.27 -17.28
CA ASP A 229 -40.92 2.48 -18.45
C ASP A 229 -41.58 3.42 -19.47
N ILE A 230 -40.79 3.73 -20.51
CA ILE A 230 -41.22 4.66 -21.59
C ILE A 230 -42.50 4.18 -22.26
N ALA A 231 -42.70 2.87 -22.36
CA ALA A 231 -43.90 2.29 -22.97
C ALA A 231 -45.13 2.55 -22.09
N GLU A 232 -45.02 2.37 -20.78
CA GLU A 232 -46.10 2.66 -19.83
C GLU A 232 -46.40 4.14 -19.77
N GLU A 233 -45.37 5.00 -19.66
CA GLU A 233 -45.58 6.46 -19.57
C GLU A 233 -46.10 7.04 -20.87
N SER A 234 -45.65 6.55 -22.04
CA SER A 234 -46.20 6.94 -23.35
C SER A 234 -47.69 6.55 -23.49
N THR A 235 -48.05 5.37 -23.00
CA THR A 235 -49.44 4.91 -22.97
C THR A 235 -50.28 5.79 -22.04
N ARG A 236 -49.73 6.16 -20.88
CA ARG A 236 -50.38 7.05 -19.92
C ARG A 236 -50.57 8.45 -20.51
N LEU A 237 -49.56 8.99 -21.19
CA LEU A 237 -49.60 10.27 -21.88
C LEU A 237 -50.65 10.26 -23.01
N ALA A 238 -50.69 9.20 -23.84
CA ALA A 238 -51.68 9.03 -24.87
C ALA A 238 -53.11 9.00 -24.31
N LYS A 239 -53.33 8.26 -23.21
CA LYS A 239 -54.60 8.21 -22.49
C LYS A 239 -55.06 9.60 -22.03
N TYR A 240 -54.16 10.38 -21.42
CA TYR A 240 -54.50 11.73 -20.99
C TYR A 240 -54.78 12.67 -22.15
N ASN A 241 -54.03 12.58 -23.26
CA ASN A 241 -54.32 13.36 -24.47
C ASN A 241 -55.68 13.05 -25.04
N VAL A 242 -56.08 11.78 -25.11
CA VAL A 242 -57.41 11.37 -25.54
C VAL A 242 -58.50 11.90 -24.59
N LEU A 243 -58.26 11.81 -23.26
CA LEU A 243 -59.21 12.35 -22.28
C LEU A 243 -59.40 13.88 -22.42
N VAL A 244 -58.29 14.62 -22.64
CA VAL A 244 -58.35 16.07 -22.84
C VAL A 244 -59.15 16.41 -24.11
N GLN A 245 -58.87 15.71 -25.23
CA GLN A 245 -59.60 15.89 -26.47
C GLN A 245 -61.11 15.55 -26.35
N ALA A 246 -61.37 14.40 -25.66
CA ALA A 246 -62.75 14.01 -25.41
C ALA A 246 -63.48 15.01 -24.50
N SER A 247 -62.84 15.50 -23.46
CA SER A 247 -63.40 16.51 -22.56
C SER A 247 -63.69 17.83 -23.29
N ALA A 248 -62.76 18.26 -24.15
CA ALA A 248 -62.96 19.48 -24.96
C ALA A 248 -64.14 19.32 -25.93
N SER A 249 -64.23 18.16 -26.57
CA SER A 249 -65.36 17.86 -27.47
C SER A 249 -66.69 17.80 -26.72
N MET A 250 -66.73 17.16 -25.53
CA MET A 250 -67.94 17.12 -24.70
C MET A 250 -68.37 18.52 -24.21
N LEU A 251 -67.37 19.34 -23.85
CA LEU A 251 -67.62 20.72 -23.42
C LEU A 251 -68.22 21.56 -24.60
N ALA A 252 -67.65 21.40 -25.78
CA ALA A 252 -68.22 22.08 -27.01
C ALA A 252 -69.62 21.59 -27.28
N GLN A 253 -69.88 20.29 -27.13
CA GLN A 253 -71.26 19.75 -27.34
C GLN A 253 -72.24 20.25 -26.28
N ALA A 254 -71.78 20.32 -25.00
CA ALA A 254 -72.60 20.86 -23.91
C ALA A 254 -72.98 22.35 -24.16
N ASN A 255 -72.02 23.15 -24.59
CA ASN A 255 -72.28 24.55 -24.94
C ASN A 255 -73.26 24.68 -26.15
N ALA A 256 -73.09 23.87 -27.17
CA ALA A 256 -74.01 23.87 -28.32
C ALA A 256 -75.43 23.45 -27.91
N SER A 257 -75.58 22.50 -26.99
CA SER A 257 -76.91 22.10 -26.48
C SER A 257 -77.60 23.22 -25.67
N SER A 258 -76.79 23.99 -24.91
CA SER A 258 -77.26 25.14 -24.18
C SER A 258 -77.74 26.27 -25.12
N ASP A 259 -77.04 26.52 -26.24
CA ASP A 259 -77.37 27.49 -27.24
C ASP A 259 -78.67 27.10 -27.95
N ILE A 260 -78.88 25.80 -28.26
CA ILE A 260 -80.10 25.28 -28.83
C ILE A 260 -81.29 25.47 -27.88
N ALA A 261 -81.09 25.17 -26.59
CA ALA A 261 -82.14 25.40 -25.58
C ALA A 261 -82.54 26.88 -25.46
N LEU A 262 -81.58 27.79 -25.56
CA LEU A 262 -81.83 29.23 -25.56
C LEU A 262 -82.57 29.67 -26.79
N MET A 263 -82.30 29.07 -27.94
CA MET A 263 -83.00 29.35 -29.23
C MET A 263 -84.43 28.85 -29.21
N LEU A 264 -84.77 27.80 -28.45
CA LEU A 264 -86.12 27.27 -28.33
C LEU A 264 -87.03 28.09 -27.40
N ILE A 265 -86.49 28.87 -26.51
CA ILE A 265 -87.18 29.70 -25.53
C ILE A 265 -87.45 31.12 -26.09
N ARG A 266 -86.82 31.46 -27.17
CA ARG A 266 -86.98 32.77 -27.85
C ARG A 266 -87.96 32.68 -28.96
#